data_7bc6cfcb1811ba98f9779d9e7d47d0be
#
_entry.id   7bc6cfcb1811ba98f9779d9e7d47d0be
#
_cell.length_a   1.000
_cell.length_b   1.000
_cell.length_c   1.000
_cell.angle_alpha   90.00
_cell.angle_beta   90.00
_cell.angle_gamma   90.00
#
_symmetry.space_group_name_H-M   'P 1'
#
loop_
_entity.id
_entity.type
_entity.pdbx_description
1 polymer ?
#
loop_
_entity_poly.entity_id
_entity_poly.type
_entity_poly.pdbx_seq_one_letter_code
_entity_poly.pdbx_strand_id
1 'polypeptide(L)'
;PYTWTVLNFQPLPQNPTGLMGYAFNWSPEGVVNEYLNDCEVIEGGVRKMVSAMEWNEAIYIDGVKLEAFTTSGGLGTMCETYLGKIDNIDYKTMRYPGHMQLMNFFFHELLMRDQREMAGKILTTAKPPVDDDVVYIHVAAEGSVNGQMLRKEFVRAYKPIEVGGKSRTAIAWTT
;
A
#
# COMPACT_ATOMS: atom_id res chain seq x y z
N PRO A 1 25.13 4.47 -3.14
CA PRO A 1 23.92 3.66 -3.09
C PRO A 1 22.69 4.57 -3.02
N TYR A 2 21.65 4.24 -3.76
CA TYR A 2 20.36 4.94 -3.74
C TYR A 2 19.28 3.95 -3.33
N THR A 3 18.48 4.32 -2.33
CA THR A 3 17.33 3.54 -1.89
C THR A 3 16.06 4.37 -2.05
N TRP A 4 15.04 3.80 -2.68
CA TRP A 4 13.74 4.40 -2.83
C TRP A 4 12.68 3.50 -2.19
N THR A 5 11.84 4.09 -1.37
CA THR A 5 10.67 3.41 -0.81
C THR A 5 9.43 4.18 -1.20
N VAL A 6 8.50 3.51 -1.85
CA VAL A 6 7.20 4.07 -2.21
C VAL A 6 6.15 3.42 -1.33
N LEU A 7 5.50 4.22 -0.49
CA LEU A 7 4.40 3.78 0.36
C LEU A 7 3.09 4.38 -0.12
N ASN A 8 2.24 3.53 -0.39
CA ASN A 8 0.82 3.49 -0.73
C ASN A 8 0.04 4.69 -1.23
N PHE A 9 -0.89 4.32 -2.11
CA PHE A 9 -1.89 5.14 -2.79
C PHE A 9 -3.34 4.62 -2.57
N GLN A 10 -3.60 3.79 -1.56
CA GLN A 10 -4.91 3.17 -1.38
C GLN A 10 -5.72 3.84 -0.26
N PRO A 11 -7.06 3.91 -0.41
CA PRO A 11 -7.92 4.56 0.56
C PRO A 11 -8.04 3.72 1.84
N LEU A 12 -8.06 4.43 2.97
CA LEU A 12 -8.40 3.90 4.28
C LEU A 12 -9.60 4.67 4.85
N PRO A 13 -10.46 4.06 5.67
CA PRO A 13 -11.49 4.82 6.38
C PRO A 13 -10.84 5.76 7.40
N GLN A 14 -11.28 7.03 7.48
CA GLN A 14 -10.78 7.96 8.51
C GLN A 14 -11.19 7.50 9.92
N ASN A 15 -12.34 6.82 10.02
CA ASN A 15 -12.89 6.26 11.26
C ASN A 15 -12.88 4.72 11.17
N PRO A 16 -11.72 4.07 11.40
CA PRO A 16 -11.62 2.62 11.27
C PRO A 16 -12.49 1.89 12.27
N THR A 17 -13.21 0.88 11.82
CA THR A 17 -14.08 0.02 12.66
C THR A 17 -13.65 -1.43 12.62
N GLY A 18 -13.77 -2.11 13.77
CA GLY A 18 -13.40 -3.51 13.95
C GLY A 18 -11.88 -3.72 13.82
N LEU A 19 -11.46 -4.98 13.93
CA LEU A 19 -10.04 -5.34 13.97
C LEU A 19 -9.31 -5.10 12.63
N MET A 20 -10.03 -5.18 11.51
CA MET A 20 -9.43 -5.00 10.19
C MET A 20 -9.10 -3.55 9.87
N GLY A 21 -9.89 -2.57 10.41
CA GLY A 21 -9.70 -1.15 10.16
C GLY A 21 -9.72 -0.78 8.67
N TYR A 22 -10.53 -1.45 7.85
CA TYR A 22 -10.52 -1.30 6.40
C TYR A 22 -11.93 -1.14 5.81
N ALA A 23 -12.02 -0.50 4.65
CA ALA A 23 -13.20 -0.41 3.80
C ALA A 23 -12.78 -0.51 2.33
N PHE A 24 -13.60 -1.20 1.52
CA PHE A 24 -13.26 -1.48 0.11
C PHE A 24 -13.71 -0.32 -0.80
N ASN A 25 -13.05 0.82 -0.72
CA ASN A 25 -13.28 1.97 -1.58
C ASN A 25 -12.65 1.83 -2.97
N TRP A 26 -12.03 0.69 -3.24
CA TRP A 26 -11.35 0.37 -4.49
C TRP A 26 -11.70 -1.07 -4.92
N SER A 27 -11.19 -1.51 -6.08
CA SER A 27 -11.46 -2.84 -6.64
C SER A 27 -11.13 -3.98 -5.66
N PRO A 28 -12.12 -4.76 -5.20
CA PRO A 28 -11.85 -5.90 -4.31
C PRO A 28 -10.96 -6.96 -4.94
N GLU A 29 -11.12 -7.20 -6.25
CA GLU A 29 -10.27 -8.11 -7.01
C GLU A 29 -8.83 -7.59 -7.06
N GLY A 30 -8.65 -6.29 -7.29
CA GLY A 30 -7.35 -5.63 -7.26
C GLY A 30 -6.65 -5.83 -5.92
N VAL A 31 -7.34 -5.58 -4.80
CA VAL A 31 -6.79 -5.76 -3.44
C VAL A 31 -6.42 -7.21 -3.18
N VAL A 32 -7.27 -8.18 -3.55
CA VAL A 32 -6.97 -9.61 -3.40
C VAL A 32 -5.73 -9.99 -4.20
N ASN A 33 -5.61 -9.51 -5.44
CA ASN A 33 -4.45 -9.79 -6.28
C ASN A 33 -3.17 -9.14 -5.73
N GLU A 34 -3.25 -7.93 -5.21
CA GLU A 34 -2.10 -7.26 -4.57
C GLU A 34 -1.56 -8.01 -3.36
N TYR A 35 -2.43 -8.69 -2.60
CA TYR A 35 -2.05 -9.46 -1.41
C TYR A 35 -1.56 -10.88 -1.72
N LEU A 36 -1.81 -11.39 -2.91
CA LEU A 36 -1.53 -12.78 -3.27
C LEU A 36 -0.49 -12.96 -4.38
N ASN A 37 -0.26 -11.92 -5.19
CA ASN A 37 0.74 -12.00 -6.25
C ASN A 37 2.11 -11.54 -5.74
N ASP A 38 3.17 -12.11 -6.30
CA ASP A 38 4.52 -11.69 -5.98
C ASP A 38 4.78 -10.22 -6.35
N CYS A 39 5.63 -9.59 -5.56
CA CYS A 39 6.02 -8.19 -5.68
C CYS A 39 7.36 -8.09 -6.37
N GLU A 40 7.45 -7.24 -7.39
CA GLU A 40 8.73 -6.94 -8.01
C GLU A 40 9.45 -5.82 -7.23
N VAL A 41 10.74 -6.03 -6.95
CA VAL A 41 11.60 -5.09 -6.23
C VAL A 41 13.01 -5.07 -6.83
N ILE A 42 13.80 -4.04 -6.51
CA ILE A 42 15.27 -4.11 -6.64
C ILE A 42 15.83 -4.17 -5.22
N GLU A 43 16.67 -5.15 -4.96
CA GLU A 43 17.37 -5.30 -3.69
C GLU A 43 18.85 -5.62 -3.93
N GLY A 44 19.74 -4.78 -3.39
CA GLY A 44 21.18 -4.88 -3.62
C GLY A 44 21.57 -4.72 -5.10
N GLY A 45 20.84 -3.89 -5.86
CA GLY A 45 21.06 -3.66 -7.31
C GLY A 45 20.52 -4.77 -8.21
N VAL A 46 19.85 -5.78 -7.65
CA VAL A 46 19.30 -6.93 -8.38
C VAL A 46 17.79 -6.91 -8.37
N ARG A 47 17.18 -7.10 -9.53
CA ARG A 47 15.73 -7.26 -9.67
C ARG A 47 15.31 -8.63 -9.12
N LYS A 48 14.30 -8.64 -8.26
CA LYS A 48 13.81 -9.84 -7.58
C LYS A 48 12.29 -9.85 -7.50
N MET A 49 11.74 -11.07 -7.36
CA MET A 49 10.36 -11.26 -6.91
C MET A 49 10.38 -11.65 -5.44
N VAL A 50 9.54 -11.01 -4.64
CA VAL A 50 9.36 -11.29 -3.22
C VAL A 50 7.87 -11.52 -2.93
N SER A 51 7.56 -12.24 -1.87
CA SER A 51 6.16 -12.49 -1.51
C SER A 51 5.45 -11.20 -1.09
N ALA A 52 4.16 -11.13 -1.38
CA ALA A 52 3.31 -10.11 -0.79
C ALA A 52 3.09 -10.37 0.71
N MET A 53 2.64 -9.34 1.43
CA MET A 53 2.36 -9.36 2.87
C MET A 53 3.57 -9.76 3.73
N GLU A 54 4.75 -9.33 3.32
CA GLU A 54 6.00 -9.44 4.06
C GLU A 54 6.61 -8.06 4.34
N TRP A 55 7.80 -8.00 4.90
CA TRP A 55 8.58 -6.78 5.23
C TRP A 55 7.77 -5.75 6.01
N ASN A 56 6.98 -6.22 6.97
CA ASN A 56 6.12 -5.37 7.79
C ASN A 56 6.93 -4.40 8.64
N GLU A 57 6.56 -3.14 8.60
CA GLU A 57 7.13 -2.07 9.42
C GLU A 57 6.05 -1.13 9.95
N ALA A 58 6.32 -0.48 11.07
CA ALA A 58 5.45 0.56 11.61
C ALA A 58 5.84 1.92 11.03
N ILE A 59 4.86 2.69 10.58
CA ILE A 59 5.03 4.05 10.11
C ILE A 59 4.03 4.99 10.79
N TYR A 60 4.39 6.25 10.94
CA TYR A 60 3.51 7.28 11.50
C TYR A 60 3.36 8.41 10.49
N ILE A 61 2.10 8.75 10.14
CA ILE A 61 1.78 9.89 9.28
C ILE A 61 0.75 10.74 9.99
N ASP A 62 1.05 12.02 10.18
CA ASP A 62 0.20 12.98 10.91
C ASP A 62 -0.28 12.47 12.29
N GLY A 63 0.58 11.74 13.00
CA GLY A 63 0.27 11.14 14.29
C GLY A 63 -0.54 9.84 14.23
N VAL A 64 -0.96 9.40 13.05
CA VAL A 64 -1.66 8.14 12.85
C VAL A 64 -0.63 7.01 12.70
N LYS A 65 -0.76 5.98 13.57
CA LYS A 65 0.06 4.78 13.46
C LYS A 65 -0.51 3.87 12.36
N LEU A 66 0.34 3.48 11.43
CA LEU A 66 0.05 2.55 10.35
C LEU A 66 1.08 1.42 10.34
N GLU A 67 0.75 0.31 9.69
CA GLU A 67 1.70 -0.71 9.28
C GLU A 67 1.87 -0.65 7.76
N ALA A 68 3.07 -0.92 7.27
CA ALA A 68 3.39 -0.95 5.85
C ALA A 68 4.04 -2.29 5.50
N PHE A 69 3.56 -2.93 4.44
CA PHE A 69 4.03 -4.25 4.02
C PHE A 69 3.97 -4.39 2.49
N THR A 70 4.75 -5.31 1.94
CA THR A 70 4.84 -5.54 0.50
C THR A 70 3.51 -5.95 -0.11
N THR A 71 3.17 -5.34 -1.25
CA THR A 71 2.04 -5.73 -2.12
C THR A 71 2.44 -5.58 -3.59
N SER A 72 1.82 -6.38 -4.46
CA SER A 72 2.17 -6.40 -5.86
C SER A 72 1.67 -5.18 -6.64
N GLY A 73 2.27 -4.91 -7.78
CA GLY A 73 1.79 -3.96 -8.80
C GLY A 73 2.16 -2.49 -8.59
N GLY A 74 2.54 -2.06 -7.39
CA GLY A 74 2.71 -0.64 -7.07
C GLY A 74 3.88 0.08 -7.74
N LEU A 75 4.91 -0.63 -8.17
CA LEU A 75 6.07 -0.03 -8.85
C LEU A 75 5.89 0.12 -10.36
N GLY A 76 4.92 -0.57 -10.97
CA GLY A 76 4.75 -0.53 -12.42
C GLY A 76 6.04 -0.90 -13.15
N THR A 77 6.54 0.01 -14.01
CA THR A 77 7.78 -0.18 -14.78
C THR A 77 9.04 0.34 -14.09
N MET A 78 8.96 0.75 -12.82
CA MET A 78 10.10 1.41 -12.14
C MET A 78 11.29 0.48 -11.96
N CYS A 79 11.07 -0.81 -11.67
CA CYS A 79 12.16 -1.78 -11.55
C CYS A 79 12.95 -1.90 -12.85
N GLU A 80 12.27 -1.93 -14.01
CA GLU A 80 12.93 -1.94 -15.32
C GLU A 80 13.68 -0.63 -15.59
N THR A 81 13.05 0.51 -15.32
CA THR A 81 13.59 1.85 -15.58
C THR A 81 14.84 2.16 -14.77
N TYR A 82 14.89 1.70 -13.53
CA TYR A 82 15.95 2.04 -12.56
C TYR A 82 16.96 0.92 -12.30
N LEU A 83 16.81 -0.25 -12.91
CA LEU A 83 17.80 -1.31 -12.83
C LEU A 83 19.21 -0.82 -13.23
N GLY A 84 20.19 -1.09 -12.40
CA GLY A 84 21.57 -0.62 -12.58
C GLY A 84 21.82 0.84 -12.23
N LYS A 85 20.80 1.59 -11.77
CA LYS A 85 20.90 3.01 -11.34
C LYS A 85 20.70 3.18 -9.84
N ILE A 86 20.01 2.25 -9.20
CA ILE A 86 19.71 2.27 -7.76
C ILE A 86 19.99 0.91 -7.15
N ASP A 87 20.24 0.89 -5.85
CA ASP A 87 20.49 -0.36 -5.12
C ASP A 87 19.20 -1.00 -4.62
N ASN A 88 18.26 -0.18 -4.16
CA ASN A 88 17.00 -0.71 -3.63
C ASN A 88 15.83 0.15 -4.09
N ILE A 89 14.73 -0.50 -4.44
CA ILE A 89 13.41 0.08 -4.57
C ILE A 89 12.37 -0.95 -4.16
N ASP A 90 11.46 -0.56 -3.30
CA ASP A 90 10.31 -1.35 -2.90
C ASP A 90 9.03 -0.51 -2.90
N TYR A 91 7.90 -1.20 -2.92
CA TYR A 91 6.57 -0.64 -2.73
C TYR A 91 5.87 -1.38 -1.60
N LYS A 92 5.27 -0.63 -0.70
CA LYS A 92 4.48 -1.18 0.40
C LYS A 92 3.13 -0.50 0.47
N THR A 93 2.13 -1.26 0.80
CA THR A 93 0.81 -0.73 1.10
C THR A 93 0.71 -0.38 2.59
N MET A 94 0.02 0.71 2.91
CA MET A 94 -0.19 1.13 4.30
C MET A 94 -1.58 0.74 4.78
N ARG A 95 -1.67 0.20 6.00
CA ARG A 95 -2.93 -0.20 6.65
C ARG A 95 -2.91 0.15 8.12
N TYR A 96 -4.07 0.12 8.77
CA TYR A 96 -4.11 0.19 10.24
C TYR A 96 -3.50 -1.07 10.86
N PRO A 97 -2.84 -0.96 12.03
CA PRO A 97 -2.13 -2.08 12.64
C PRO A 97 -2.99 -3.32 12.86
N GLY A 98 -2.46 -4.49 12.51
CA GLY A 98 -3.13 -5.79 12.62
C GLY A 98 -3.84 -6.26 11.35
N HIS A 99 -4.00 -5.40 10.35
CA HIS A 99 -4.64 -5.76 9.08
C HIS A 99 -3.88 -6.88 8.35
N MET A 100 -2.56 -6.75 8.22
CA MET A 100 -1.73 -7.76 7.56
C MET A 100 -1.88 -9.14 8.20
N GLN A 101 -1.87 -9.21 9.54
CA GLN A 101 -2.03 -10.48 10.25
C GLN A 101 -3.38 -11.13 9.97
N LEU A 102 -4.47 -10.34 9.94
CA LEU A 102 -5.81 -10.85 9.62
C LEU A 102 -5.91 -11.34 8.17
N MET A 103 -5.27 -10.63 7.24
CA MET A 103 -5.26 -11.04 5.83
C MET A 103 -4.41 -12.30 5.61
N ASN A 104 -3.28 -12.44 6.30
CA ASN A 104 -2.48 -13.66 6.29
C ASN A 104 -3.29 -14.84 6.82
N PHE A 105 -3.97 -14.69 7.95
CA PHE A 105 -4.87 -15.71 8.47
C PHE A 105 -5.95 -16.09 7.45
N PHE A 106 -6.64 -15.10 6.87
CA PHE A 106 -7.72 -15.32 5.93
C PHE A 106 -7.26 -16.02 4.64
N PHE A 107 -6.16 -15.57 4.05
CA PHE A 107 -5.70 -16.10 2.78
C PHE A 107 -4.91 -17.41 2.92
N HIS A 108 -4.08 -17.56 3.96
CA HIS A 108 -3.15 -18.68 4.05
C HIS A 108 -3.61 -19.78 5.02
N GLU A 109 -4.23 -19.45 6.15
CA GLU A 109 -4.72 -20.47 7.07
C GLU A 109 -6.12 -20.95 6.72
N LEU A 110 -7.03 -20.04 6.31
CA LEU A 110 -8.35 -20.40 5.81
C LEU A 110 -8.36 -20.77 4.31
N LEU A 111 -7.21 -20.76 3.64
CA LEU A 111 -6.99 -21.14 2.25
C LEU A 111 -7.83 -20.34 1.23
N MET A 112 -8.25 -19.13 1.58
CA MET A 112 -9.06 -18.29 0.69
C MET A 112 -8.26 -17.78 -0.52
N ARG A 113 -6.93 -17.90 -0.51
CA ARG A 113 -6.06 -17.65 -1.67
C ARG A 113 -6.43 -18.49 -2.90
N ASP A 114 -6.98 -19.69 -2.68
CA ASP A 114 -7.38 -20.62 -3.74
C ASP A 114 -8.79 -20.32 -4.26
N GLN A 115 -9.51 -19.37 -3.63
CA GLN A 115 -10.87 -18.96 -3.94
C GLN A 115 -11.01 -17.43 -4.03
N ARG A 116 -10.20 -16.80 -4.86
CA ARG A 116 -10.05 -15.33 -4.93
C ARG A 116 -11.36 -14.57 -5.13
N GLU A 117 -12.24 -15.06 -5.99
CA GLU A 117 -13.54 -14.43 -6.23
C GLU A 117 -14.43 -14.46 -4.97
N MET A 118 -14.47 -15.62 -4.29
CA MET A 118 -15.22 -15.75 -3.03
C MET A 118 -14.60 -14.87 -1.94
N ALA A 119 -13.28 -14.84 -1.84
CA ALA A 119 -12.56 -13.96 -0.91
C ALA A 119 -12.96 -12.50 -1.13
N GLY A 120 -12.95 -12.01 -2.36
CA GLY A 120 -13.37 -10.65 -2.70
C GLY A 120 -14.82 -10.36 -2.28
N LYS A 121 -15.73 -11.28 -2.53
CA LYS A 121 -17.16 -11.16 -2.11
C LYS A 121 -17.32 -11.09 -0.60
N ILE A 122 -16.66 -11.97 0.14
CA ILE A 122 -16.70 -11.99 1.61
C ILE A 122 -16.18 -10.67 2.17
N LEU A 123 -15.00 -10.24 1.72
CA LEU A 123 -14.34 -9.03 2.21
C LEU A 123 -15.17 -7.77 1.91
N THR A 124 -15.72 -7.63 0.71
CA THR A 124 -16.56 -6.47 0.33
C THR A 124 -17.88 -6.44 1.10
N THR A 125 -18.48 -7.60 1.34
CA THR A 125 -19.71 -7.70 2.13
C THR A 125 -19.45 -7.32 3.59
N ALA A 126 -18.33 -7.77 4.15
CA ALA A 126 -17.96 -7.50 5.54
C ALA A 126 -17.49 -6.05 5.77
N LYS A 127 -16.89 -5.44 4.75
CA LYS A 127 -16.26 -4.10 4.80
C LYS A 127 -16.64 -3.27 3.58
N PRO A 128 -17.90 -2.83 3.48
CA PRO A 128 -18.37 -2.04 2.35
C PRO A 128 -17.62 -0.70 2.24
N PRO A 129 -17.68 -0.03 1.07
CA PRO A 129 -17.11 1.30 0.88
C PRO A 129 -17.65 2.32 1.88
N VAL A 130 -16.83 3.33 2.18
CA VAL A 130 -17.18 4.50 3.00
C VAL A 130 -16.92 5.79 2.23
N ASP A 131 -17.64 6.87 2.59
CA ASP A 131 -17.47 8.17 1.94
C ASP A 131 -16.38 9.03 2.60
N ASP A 132 -15.97 8.69 3.82
CA ASP A 132 -14.97 9.40 4.64
C ASP A 132 -13.60 8.73 4.57
N ASP A 133 -13.11 8.41 3.40
CA ASP A 133 -11.80 7.82 3.20
C ASP A 133 -10.66 8.83 3.37
N VAL A 134 -9.45 8.31 3.54
CA VAL A 134 -8.18 9.05 3.48
C VAL A 134 -7.17 8.28 2.65
N VAL A 135 -6.46 8.98 1.77
CA VAL A 135 -5.34 8.41 1.00
C VAL A 135 -4.05 8.97 1.56
N TYR A 136 -3.21 8.11 2.10
CA TYR A 136 -1.86 8.46 2.53
C TYR A 136 -0.86 8.16 1.43
N ILE A 137 0.05 9.08 1.17
CA ILE A 137 1.20 8.89 0.27
C ILE A 137 2.46 9.21 1.06
N HIS A 138 3.41 8.29 1.05
CA HIS A 138 4.76 8.50 1.52
C HIS A 138 5.74 7.99 0.47
N VAL A 139 6.60 8.85 -0.01
CA VAL A 139 7.68 8.51 -0.92
C VAL A 139 8.98 9.02 -0.31
N ALA A 140 9.96 8.16 -0.18
CA ALA A 140 11.28 8.52 0.31
C ALA A 140 12.35 8.08 -0.69
N ALA A 141 13.34 8.92 -0.89
CA ALA A 141 14.54 8.62 -1.67
C ALA A 141 15.76 9.05 -0.89
N GLU A 142 16.72 8.15 -0.72
CA GLU A 142 17.98 8.46 -0.07
C GLU A 142 19.18 7.99 -0.89
N GLY A 143 20.29 8.69 -0.76
CA GLY A 143 21.51 8.35 -1.47
C GLY A 143 22.62 9.36 -1.23
N SER A 144 23.81 9.06 -1.78
CA SER A 144 24.96 9.93 -1.65
C SER A 144 25.07 10.90 -2.83
N VAL A 145 25.13 12.19 -2.53
CA VAL A 145 25.37 13.26 -3.51
C VAL A 145 26.61 14.03 -3.07
N ASN A 146 27.64 14.07 -3.91
CA ASN A 146 28.94 14.70 -3.59
C ASN A 146 29.55 14.22 -2.25
N GLY A 147 29.41 12.93 -1.93
CA GLY A 147 29.91 12.33 -0.71
C GLY A 147 29.08 12.57 0.56
N GLN A 148 27.96 13.27 0.44
CA GLN A 148 27.02 13.51 1.55
C GLN A 148 25.76 12.67 1.36
N MET A 149 25.30 12.03 2.44
CA MET A 149 24.01 11.37 2.44
C MET A 149 22.89 12.39 2.41
N LEU A 150 21.97 12.22 1.48
CA LEU A 150 20.80 13.05 1.31
C LEU A 150 19.57 12.15 1.34
N ARG A 151 18.54 12.57 2.08
CA ARG A 151 17.21 11.98 2.05
C ARG A 151 16.19 13.05 1.65
N LYS A 152 15.31 12.69 0.74
CA LYS A 152 14.14 13.49 0.36
C LYS A 152 12.89 12.67 0.58
N GLU A 153 11.88 13.32 1.13
CA GLU A 153 10.59 12.69 1.40
C GLU A 153 9.45 13.55 0.83
N PHE A 154 8.41 12.85 0.39
CA PHE A 154 7.12 13.44 0.10
C PHE A 154 6.07 12.68 0.92
N VAL A 155 5.39 13.39 1.82
CA VAL A 155 4.35 12.83 2.69
C VAL A 155 3.09 13.66 2.54
N ARG A 156 1.95 13.03 2.28
CA ARG A 156 0.64 13.69 2.17
C ARG A 156 -0.48 12.77 2.65
N ALA A 157 -1.49 13.42 3.24
CA ALA A 157 -2.78 12.81 3.53
C ALA A 157 -3.85 13.57 2.73
N TYR A 158 -4.57 12.86 1.89
CA TYR A 158 -5.68 13.40 1.11
C TYR A 158 -7.00 12.93 1.69
N LYS A 159 -7.91 13.87 1.89
CA LYS A 159 -9.26 13.63 2.44
C LYS A 159 -10.32 13.96 1.39
N PRO A 160 -11.59 13.56 1.58
CA PRO A 160 -12.68 13.96 0.72
C PRO A 160 -12.76 15.49 0.53
N ILE A 161 -13.17 15.91 -0.64
CA ILE A 161 -13.38 17.33 -0.97
C ILE A 161 -14.77 17.55 -1.55
N GLU A 162 -15.24 18.78 -1.48
CA GLU A 162 -16.46 19.20 -2.17
C GLU A 162 -16.12 19.90 -3.49
N VAL A 163 -16.73 19.43 -4.58
CA VAL A 163 -16.59 20.02 -5.92
C VAL A 163 -17.99 20.21 -6.52
N GLY A 164 -18.35 21.46 -6.76
CA GLY A 164 -19.66 21.79 -7.36
C GLY A 164 -20.86 21.32 -6.52
N GLY A 165 -20.76 21.36 -5.18
CA GLY A 165 -21.81 20.92 -4.26
C GLY A 165 -21.96 19.39 -4.15
N LYS A 166 -20.98 18.63 -4.62
CA LYS A 166 -20.92 17.17 -4.48
C LYS A 166 -19.66 16.76 -3.75
N SER A 167 -19.81 15.89 -2.75
CA SER A 167 -18.67 15.26 -2.08
C SER A 167 -17.96 14.27 -3.03
N ARG A 168 -16.63 14.28 -2.99
CA ARG A 168 -15.77 13.33 -3.66
C ARG A 168 -14.90 12.66 -2.62
N THR A 169 -14.87 11.34 -2.59
CA THR A 169 -13.98 10.56 -1.72
C THR A 169 -12.51 10.87 -2.07
N ALA A 170 -11.59 10.65 -1.12
CA ALA A 170 -10.18 10.92 -1.36
C ALA A 170 -9.66 10.15 -2.57
N ILE A 171 -9.99 8.87 -2.69
CA ILE A 171 -9.59 8.06 -3.85
C ILE A 171 -10.17 8.59 -5.17
N ALA A 172 -11.40 9.10 -5.17
CA ALA A 172 -12.07 9.53 -6.41
C ALA A 172 -11.50 10.83 -7.01
N TRP A 173 -10.73 11.62 -6.25
CA TRP A 173 -10.14 12.84 -6.79
C TRP A 173 -8.60 12.81 -6.82
N THR A 174 -7.97 11.79 -6.24
CA THR A 174 -6.51 11.58 -6.29
C THR A 174 -6.09 10.64 -7.42
N THR A 175 -7.01 9.92 -8.01
CA THR A 175 -6.83 9.08 -9.19
C THR A 175 -7.47 9.70 -10.43
#